data_647ac66cd7546ac3ac782f17075717d4
#
_entry.id   647ac66cd7546ac3ac782f17075717d4
#
_cell.length_a   1.000
_cell.length_b   1.000
_cell.length_c   1.000
_cell.angle_alpha   90.00
_cell.angle_beta   90.00
_cell.angle_gamma   90.00
#
_symmetry.space_group_name_H-M   'P 1'
#
loop_
_entity.id
_entity.type
_entity.pdbx_description
1 polymer ?
#
loop_
_entity_poly.entity_id
_entity_poly.type
_entity_poly.pdbx_seq_one_letter_code
_entity_poly.pdbx_strand_id
1 'polypeptide(L)'
;MFYHASPAHCIEVLKPQVSNHGRPLVYLSKKRENALVYLSNAVEKYCRETGFSHAGPWQKWASYGFYEGKLRLDEYYPNAIWDTYKGVSGYIYAAEEVPGGEEQEDIPDAVITSQPVPVLGCEYVPDAYEAILEAEEAGLLLIRRYGELPEAMLAWIDSSIKQEYAEAEDIPTYRHFLKGKFPEIIAGLG
;
A
#
# COMPACT_ATOMS: atom_id res chain seq x y z
N MET A 1 13.70 14.79 7.64
CA MET A 1 13.88 13.80 6.56
C MET A 1 12.54 13.22 6.22
N PHE A 2 12.27 13.06 4.92
CA PHE A 2 11.00 12.53 4.40
C PHE A 2 11.29 11.36 3.46
N TYR A 3 10.39 10.40 3.39
CA TYR A 3 10.58 9.15 2.68
C TYR A 3 9.44 8.87 1.70
N HIS A 4 9.81 8.38 0.52
CA HIS A 4 8.88 7.95 -0.53
C HIS A 4 9.30 6.60 -1.06
N ALA A 5 8.37 5.70 -1.33
CA ALA A 5 8.67 4.41 -1.93
C ALA A 5 8.25 4.33 -3.40
N SER A 6 9.11 3.74 -4.22
CA SER A 6 8.82 3.49 -5.63
C SER A 6 9.51 2.22 -6.12
N PRO A 7 8.91 1.43 -7.02
CA PRO A 7 9.61 0.35 -7.71
C PRO A 7 10.63 0.86 -8.74
N ALA A 8 10.52 2.12 -9.17
CA ALA A 8 11.42 2.71 -10.15
C ALA A 8 12.78 3.06 -9.54
N HIS A 9 13.85 2.81 -10.30
CA HIS A 9 15.24 3.12 -9.94
C HIS A 9 15.67 4.50 -10.49
N CYS A 10 16.69 5.10 -9.86
CA CYS A 10 17.34 6.33 -10.33
C CYS A 10 16.40 7.55 -10.43
N ILE A 11 15.50 7.73 -9.47
CA ILE A 11 14.71 8.96 -9.39
C ILE A 11 15.56 10.03 -8.69
N GLU A 12 15.89 11.09 -9.40
CA GLU A 12 16.58 12.28 -8.85
C GLU A 12 15.60 13.32 -8.31
N VAL A 13 14.40 13.36 -8.90
CA VAL A 13 13.33 14.28 -8.50
C VAL A 13 12.00 13.53 -8.53
N LEU A 14 11.33 13.45 -7.39
CA LEU A 14 9.98 12.91 -7.30
C LEU A 14 9.02 13.93 -7.94
N LYS A 15 8.34 13.52 -9.00
CA LYS A 15 7.37 14.34 -9.72
C LYS A 15 5.96 14.00 -9.28
N PRO A 16 5.08 15.01 -9.11
CA PRO A 16 3.67 14.77 -8.81
C PRO A 16 3.03 13.85 -9.85
N GLN A 17 2.31 12.83 -9.37
CA GLN A 17 1.59 11.85 -10.18
C GLN A 17 0.10 11.89 -9.83
N VAL A 18 -0.75 11.73 -10.82
CA VAL A 18 -2.20 11.57 -10.58
C VAL A 18 -2.43 10.19 -9.98
N SER A 19 -3.00 10.18 -8.79
CA SER A 19 -3.42 8.98 -8.07
C SER A 19 -4.94 8.97 -7.89
N ASN A 20 -5.44 8.10 -7.04
CA ASN A 20 -6.87 7.94 -6.74
C ASN A 20 -7.58 9.23 -6.28
N HIS A 21 -6.84 10.26 -5.88
CA HIS A 21 -7.39 11.56 -5.46
C HIS A 21 -7.61 12.56 -6.61
N GLY A 22 -7.36 12.14 -7.87
CA GLY A 22 -7.67 12.92 -9.07
C GLY A 22 -6.79 14.14 -9.34
N ARG A 23 -5.86 14.49 -8.44
CA ARG A 23 -4.87 15.57 -8.61
C ARG A 23 -3.44 15.05 -8.54
N PRO A 24 -2.48 15.67 -9.24
CA PRO A 24 -1.10 15.22 -9.20
C PRO A 24 -0.43 15.60 -7.87
N LEU A 25 0.05 14.60 -7.14
CA LEU A 25 0.71 14.75 -5.83
C LEU A 25 1.93 13.84 -5.71
N VAL A 26 2.86 14.26 -4.87
CA VAL A 26 3.90 13.40 -4.28
C VAL A 26 3.48 13.11 -2.84
N TYR A 27 3.50 11.84 -2.45
CA TYR A 27 3.20 11.38 -1.09
C TYR A 27 4.51 10.99 -0.40
N LEU A 28 4.74 11.53 0.78
CA LEU A 28 5.92 11.22 1.58
C LEU A 28 5.50 10.94 3.03
N SER A 29 6.37 10.28 3.78
CA SER A 29 6.21 10.10 5.21
C SER A 29 7.43 10.62 5.97
N LYS A 30 7.23 11.13 7.18
CA LYS A 30 8.30 11.48 8.11
C LYS A 30 9.00 10.25 8.70
N LYS A 31 8.39 9.05 8.55
CA LYS A 31 8.92 7.76 8.99
C LYS A 31 9.20 6.85 7.81
N ARG A 32 10.43 6.28 7.80
CA ARG A 32 10.88 5.38 6.73
C ARG A 32 9.99 4.13 6.60
N GLU A 33 9.66 3.52 7.72
CA GLU A 33 8.86 2.29 7.78
C GLU A 33 7.45 2.49 7.20
N ASN A 34 6.88 3.68 7.32
CA ASN A 34 5.58 3.98 6.73
C ASN A 34 5.61 3.97 5.19
N ALA A 35 6.78 4.23 4.59
CA ALA A 35 6.93 4.17 3.15
C ALA A 35 6.95 2.74 2.60
N LEU A 36 7.33 1.74 3.40
CA LEU A 36 7.43 0.34 2.97
C LEU A 36 6.12 -0.21 2.40
N VAL A 37 4.96 0.22 2.94
CA VAL A 37 3.64 -0.27 2.49
C VAL A 37 3.33 0.06 1.03
N TYR A 38 3.99 1.06 0.48
CA TYR A 38 3.83 1.45 -0.93
C TYR A 38 4.67 0.60 -1.90
N LEU A 39 5.56 -0.26 -1.39
CA LEU A 39 6.25 -1.30 -2.17
C LEU A 39 5.36 -2.53 -2.33
N SER A 40 4.13 -2.34 -2.79
CA SER A 40 3.20 -3.43 -3.04
C SER A 40 2.73 -3.42 -4.50
N ASN A 41 2.48 -4.61 -5.03
CA ASN A 41 1.90 -4.81 -6.36
C ASN A 41 0.92 -5.99 -6.36
N ALA A 42 0.14 -6.12 -5.28
CA ALA A 42 -0.70 -7.28 -5.02
C ALA A 42 -1.60 -7.67 -6.20
N VAL A 43 -2.26 -6.71 -6.84
CA VAL A 43 -3.18 -6.96 -7.96
C VAL A 43 -2.42 -7.45 -9.20
N GLU A 44 -1.32 -6.77 -9.59
CA GLU A 44 -0.49 -7.18 -10.73
C GLU A 44 0.12 -8.56 -10.50
N LYS A 45 0.68 -8.80 -9.30
CA LYS A 45 1.27 -10.07 -8.90
C LYS A 45 0.25 -11.21 -9.02
N TYR A 46 -0.95 -11.03 -8.46
CA TYR A 46 -2.02 -12.01 -8.52
C TYR A 46 -2.48 -12.27 -9.97
N CYS A 47 -2.65 -11.25 -10.79
CA CYS A 47 -2.97 -11.40 -12.20
C CYS A 47 -1.91 -12.24 -12.93
N ARG A 48 -0.63 -11.95 -12.71
CA ARG A 48 0.47 -12.71 -13.30
C ARG A 48 0.48 -14.17 -12.85
N GLU A 49 0.29 -14.43 -11.57
CA GLU A 49 0.27 -15.79 -10.99
C GLU A 49 -0.91 -16.63 -11.50
N THR A 50 -2.02 -16.00 -11.80
CA THR A 50 -3.24 -16.68 -12.30
C THR A 50 -3.38 -16.67 -13.83
N GLY A 51 -2.39 -16.10 -14.55
CA GLY A 51 -2.45 -15.95 -16.00
C GLY A 51 -3.51 -14.99 -16.52
N PHE A 52 -4.00 -14.09 -15.65
CA PHE A 52 -4.94 -13.05 -16.04
C PHE A 52 -4.17 -11.85 -16.59
N SER A 53 -4.60 -11.31 -17.75
CA SER A 53 -3.93 -10.16 -18.35
C SER A 53 -4.13 -8.90 -17.51
N HIS A 54 -3.03 -8.35 -16.98
CA HIS A 54 -3.06 -7.07 -16.28
C HIS A 54 -2.97 -5.94 -17.32
N ALA A 55 -4.05 -5.17 -17.45
CA ALA A 55 -4.14 -3.99 -18.29
C ALA A 55 -4.83 -2.85 -17.54
N GLY A 56 -4.46 -1.61 -17.83
CA GLY A 56 -5.04 -0.44 -17.20
C GLY A 56 -4.17 0.17 -16.11
N PRO A 57 -4.73 1.07 -15.29
CA PRO A 57 -4.00 1.73 -14.23
C PRO A 57 -3.51 0.72 -13.20
N TRP A 58 -2.27 0.92 -12.74
CA TRP A 58 -1.70 0.14 -11.68
C TRP A 58 -2.47 0.38 -10.37
N GLN A 59 -2.87 -0.70 -9.73
CA GLN A 59 -3.61 -0.63 -8.48
C GLN A 59 -2.78 -1.21 -7.34
N LYS A 60 -2.60 -0.38 -6.32
CA LYS A 60 -2.03 -0.79 -5.05
C LYS A 60 -3.17 -1.23 -4.15
N TRP A 61 -3.08 -2.46 -3.66
CA TRP A 61 -3.91 -2.88 -2.56
C TRP A 61 -3.02 -3.07 -1.33
N ALA A 62 -3.28 -2.29 -0.29
CA ALA A 62 -2.63 -2.41 1.00
C ALA A 62 -3.65 -2.03 2.08
N SER A 63 -3.76 -2.87 3.09
CA SER A 63 -4.59 -2.60 4.25
C SER A 63 -3.73 -2.08 5.38
N TYR A 64 -3.86 -0.81 5.69
CA TYR A 64 -3.14 -0.20 6.80
C TYR A 64 -3.99 0.82 7.56
N GLY A 65 -3.65 1.00 8.81
CA GLY A 65 -4.17 2.04 9.69
C GLY A 65 -3.09 2.50 10.66
N PHE A 66 -3.49 3.21 11.71
CA PHE A 66 -2.56 3.68 12.74
C PHE A 66 -3.08 3.29 14.12
N TYR A 67 -2.16 2.92 15.00
CA TYR A 67 -2.43 2.64 16.39
C TYR A 67 -1.30 3.18 17.27
N GLU A 68 -1.64 4.03 18.22
CA GLU A 68 -0.67 4.72 19.10
C GLU A 68 0.48 5.42 18.34
N GLY A 69 0.14 6.07 17.21
CA GLY A 69 1.10 6.80 16.36
C GLY A 69 2.05 5.91 15.55
N LYS A 70 1.84 4.60 15.53
CA LYS A 70 2.56 3.64 14.68
C LYS A 70 1.68 3.17 13.55
N LEU A 71 2.30 2.95 12.39
CA LEU A 71 1.65 2.25 11.28
C LEU A 71 1.26 0.85 11.73
N ARG A 72 0.03 0.44 11.40
CA ARG A 72 -0.45 -0.92 11.64
C ARG A 72 -0.97 -1.50 10.32
N LEU A 73 -0.44 -2.66 9.95
CA LEU A 73 -0.92 -3.45 8.84
C LEU A 73 -1.93 -4.48 9.36
N ASP A 74 -3.09 -4.56 8.71
CA ASP A 74 -4.14 -5.50 9.07
C ASP A 74 -4.32 -6.53 7.94
N GLU A 75 -4.24 -7.82 8.26
CA GLU A 75 -4.51 -8.89 7.31
C GLU A 75 -6.02 -9.05 7.09
N TYR A 76 -6.52 -8.71 5.91
CA TYR A 76 -7.95 -8.87 5.59
C TYR A 76 -8.32 -10.29 5.18
N TYR A 77 -7.34 -11.14 4.92
CA TYR A 77 -7.45 -12.58 4.72
C TYR A 77 -6.17 -13.27 5.22
N PRO A 78 -6.16 -14.59 5.47
CA PRO A 78 -4.98 -15.28 5.97
C PRO A 78 -3.75 -15.09 5.10
N ASN A 79 -2.62 -14.70 5.71
CA ASN A 79 -1.33 -14.43 5.06
C ASN A 79 -1.34 -13.25 4.06
N ALA A 80 -2.24 -12.28 4.20
CA ALA A 80 -2.36 -11.16 3.27
C ALA A 80 -1.07 -10.32 3.17
N ILE A 81 -0.35 -10.15 4.27
CA ILE A 81 0.93 -9.41 4.29
C ILE A 81 1.99 -10.13 3.45
N TRP A 82 2.12 -11.45 3.62
CA TRP A 82 3.03 -12.26 2.81
C TRP A 82 2.65 -12.19 1.32
N ASP A 83 1.39 -12.38 1.02
CA ASP A 83 0.85 -12.34 -0.35
C ASP A 83 1.12 -11.00 -1.04
N THR A 84 0.97 -9.91 -0.28
CA THR A 84 1.09 -8.54 -0.80
C THR A 84 2.55 -8.14 -1.03
N TYR A 85 3.46 -8.49 -0.11
CA TYR A 85 4.80 -7.91 -0.05
C TYR A 85 5.93 -8.88 -0.36
N LYS A 86 5.74 -10.21 -0.22
CA LYS A 86 6.84 -11.17 -0.47
C LYS A 86 7.29 -11.17 -1.93
N GLY A 87 8.61 -11.04 -2.10
CA GLY A 87 9.24 -10.98 -3.41
C GLY A 87 9.03 -9.65 -4.14
N VAL A 88 8.48 -8.62 -3.48
CA VAL A 88 8.38 -7.26 -4.03
C VAL A 88 9.60 -6.47 -3.63
N SER A 89 10.34 -5.98 -4.61
CA SER A 89 11.50 -5.11 -4.40
C SER A 89 11.22 -3.68 -4.88
N GLY A 90 12.03 -2.74 -4.38
CA GLY A 90 11.94 -1.35 -4.79
C GLY A 90 12.92 -0.46 -4.04
N TYR A 91 12.64 0.82 -4.00
CA TYR A 91 13.53 1.83 -3.44
C TYR A 91 12.78 2.74 -2.47
N ILE A 92 13.42 3.05 -1.35
CA ILE A 92 12.98 4.11 -0.43
C ILE A 92 13.84 5.34 -0.70
N TYR A 93 13.22 6.38 -1.23
CA TYR A 93 13.84 7.66 -1.52
C TYR A 93 13.78 8.57 -0.32
N ALA A 94 14.88 9.25 0.00
CA ALA A 94 14.97 10.22 1.09
C ALA A 94 15.04 11.64 0.53
N ALA A 95 14.28 12.55 1.14
CA ALA A 95 14.30 13.98 0.85
C ALA A 95 14.49 14.79 2.15
N GLU A 96 15.24 15.88 2.10
CA GLU A 96 15.46 16.75 3.24
C GLU A 96 14.28 17.68 3.46
N GLU A 97 13.75 18.23 2.38
CA GLU A 97 12.64 19.18 2.36
C GLU A 97 11.55 18.73 1.41
N VAL A 98 10.34 19.17 1.67
CA VAL A 98 9.16 18.98 0.80
C VAL A 98 8.63 20.34 0.41
N PRO A 99 8.99 20.88 -0.77
CA PRO A 99 8.51 22.17 -1.24
C PRO A 99 6.98 22.22 -1.27
N GLY A 100 6.37 23.22 -0.63
CA GLY A 100 4.92 23.33 -0.54
C GLY A 100 4.24 22.15 0.15
N GLY A 101 4.96 21.48 1.07
CA GLY A 101 4.46 20.32 1.79
C GLY A 101 3.29 20.63 2.73
N GLU A 102 2.24 19.85 2.66
CA GLU A 102 1.06 19.91 3.53
C GLU A 102 0.95 18.60 4.32
N GLU A 103 0.83 18.71 5.65
CA GLU A 103 0.58 17.55 6.51
C GLU A 103 -0.83 17.03 6.30
N GLN A 104 -1.00 15.72 6.34
CA GLN A 104 -2.31 15.09 6.26
C GLN A 104 -2.88 14.89 7.66
N GLU A 105 -4.03 15.50 7.95
CA GLU A 105 -4.66 15.43 9.28
C GLU A 105 -5.05 13.99 9.66
N ASP A 106 -5.53 13.22 8.68
CA ASP A 106 -6.05 11.86 8.90
C ASP A 106 -4.97 10.76 8.82
N ILE A 107 -3.75 11.08 8.36
CA ILE A 107 -2.67 10.12 8.16
C ILE A 107 -1.41 10.59 8.91
N PRO A 108 -1.14 10.05 10.09
CA PRO A 108 0.03 10.42 10.88
C PRO A 108 1.34 10.36 10.09
N ASP A 109 2.18 11.37 10.26
CA ASP A 109 3.49 11.48 9.60
C ASP A 109 3.46 11.61 8.07
N ALA A 110 2.29 11.68 7.44
CA ALA A 110 2.16 11.85 6.00
C ALA A 110 2.24 13.33 5.59
N VAL A 111 2.98 13.57 4.51
CA VAL A 111 3.11 14.88 3.87
C VAL A 111 2.87 14.73 2.38
N ILE A 112 2.10 15.64 1.81
CA ILE A 112 1.82 15.69 0.37
C ILE A 112 2.29 17.01 -0.21
N THR A 113 2.61 17.01 -1.50
CA THR A 113 2.89 18.24 -2.24
C THR A 113 2.52 18.08 -3.72
N SER A 114 2.11 19.19 -4.34
CA SER A 114 1.93 19.29 -5.78
C SER A 114 3.21 19.78 -6.51
N GLN A 115 4.31 19.98 -5.78
CA GLN A 115 5.58 20.42 -6.33
C GLN A 115 6.56 19.24 -6.47
N PRO A 116 7.52 19.30 -7.40
CA PRO A 116 8.61 18.34 -7.48
C PRO A 116 9.48 18.37 -6.21
N VAL A 117 9.89 17.19 -5.74
CA VAL A 117 10.72 17.03 -4.54
C VAL A 117 12.09 16.49 -4.92
N PRO A 118 13.18 17.25 -4.71
CA PRO A 118 14.53 16.75 -4.92
C PRO A 118 14.87 15.59 -3.96
N VAL A 119 15.54 14.58 -4.49
CA VAL A 119 15.96 13.39 -3.74
C VAL A 119 17.41 13.55 -3.29
N LEU A 120 17.69 13.25 -2.02
CA LEU A 120 19.07 13.19 -1.48
C LEU A 120 19.75 11.85 -1.79
N GLY A 121 18.98 10.77 -1.82
CA GLY A 121 19.48 9.43 -2.04
C GLY A 121 18.37 8.40 -1.95
N CYS A 122 18.73 7.14 -2.22
CA CYS A 122 17.79 6.04 -2.09
C CYS A 122 18.44 4.81 -1.47
N GLU A 123 17.61 4.02 -0.84
CA GLU A 123 17.95 2.69 -0.29
C GLU A 123 17.22 1.64 -1.15
N TYR A 124 17.92 0.59 -1.57
CA TYR A 124 17.29 -0.56 -2.22
C TYR A 124 16.73 -1.52 -1.19
N VAL A 125 15.46 -1.86 -1.32
CA VAL A 125 14.75 -2.87 -0.53
C VAL A 125 14.57 -4.10 -1.41
N PRO A 126 15.31 -5.19 -1.14
CA PRO A 126 15.28 -6.41 -1.98
C PRO A 126 13.97 -7.20 -1.83
N ASP A 127 13.34 -7.13 -0.66
CA ASP A 127 12.09 -7.81 -0.34
C ASP A 127 11.31 -6.98 0.69
N ALA A 128 10.19 -6.42 0.27
CA ALA A 128 9.38 -5.55 1.12
C ALA A 128 8.78 -6.31 2.32
N TYR A 129 8.46 -7.60 2.17
CA TYR A 129 7.97 -8.43 3.26
C TYR A 129 9.00 -8.57 4.38
N GLU A 130 10.24 -8.91 4.03
CA GLU A 130 11.31 -9.04 5.03
C GLU A 130 11.57 -7.70 5.74
N ALA A 131 11.62 -6.59 4.99
CA ALA A 131 11.80 -5.25 5.57
C ALA A 131 10.65 -4.84 6.51
N ILE A 132 9.41 -5.26 6.21
CA ILE A 132 8.25 -5.05 7.08
C ILE A 132 8.37 -5.88 8.36
N LEU A 133 8.80 -7.16 8.27
CA LEU A 133 9.00 -8.00 9.45
C LEU A 133 10.14 -7.47 10.34
N GLU A 134 11.25 -7.00 9.77
CA GLU A 134 12.33 -6.36 10.51
C GLU A 134 11.83 -5.09 11.24
N ALA A 135 10.99 -4.28 10.60
CA ALA A 135 10.39 -3.11 11.22
C ALA A 135 9.40 -3.46 12.33
N GLU A 136 8.63 -4.56 12.19
CA GLU A 136 7.75 -5.12 13.24
C GLU A 136 8.58 -5.57 14.46
N GLU A 137 9.64 -6.35 14.23
CA GLU A 137 10.55 -6.83 15.29
C GLU A 137 11.22 -5.68 16.04
N ALA A 138 11.59 -4.62 15.33
CA ALA A 138 12.12 -3.38 15.91
C ALA A 138 11.06 -2.53 16.63
N GLY A 139 9.78 -2.91 16.60
CA GLY A 139 8.67 -2.17 17.20
C GLY A 139 8.35 -0.84 16.51
N LEU A 140 8.75 -0.65 15.26
CA LEU A 140 8.53 0.57 14.48
C LEU A 140 7.15 0.58 13.82
N LEU A 141 6.61 -0.58 13.48
CA LEU A 141 5.25 -0.78 12.99
C LEU A 141 4.59 -1.98 13.69
N LEU A 142 3.31 -2.19 13.43
CA LEU A 142 2.52 -3.28 13.96
C LEU A 142 1.92 -4.10 12.83
N ILE A 143 1.82 -5.42 13.02
CA ILE A 143 1.05 -6.29 12.15
C ILE A 143 -0.03 -6.97 12.99
N ARG A 144 -1.29 -6.83 12.57
CA ARG A 144 -2.39 -7.59 13.15
C ARG A 144 -2.78 -8.70 12.19
N ARG A 145 -2.53 -9.92 12.63
CA ARG A 145 -2.78 -11.14 11.85
C ARG A 145 -4.28 -11.39 11.70
N TYR A 146 -4.71 -12.03 10.61
CA TYR A 146 -6.12 -12.30 10.32
C TYR A 146 -6.85 -12.98 11.50
N GLY A 147 -6.22 -13.96 12.15
CA GLY A 147 -6.78 -14.66 13.29
C GLY A 147 -6.92 -13.82 14.57
N GLU A 148 -6.37 -12.61 14.60
CA GLU A 148 -6.43 -11.68 15.73
C GLU A 148 -7.49 -10.58 15.54
N LEU A 149 -8.15 -10.57 14.37
CA LEU A 149 -9.14 -9.56 14.05
C LEU A 149 -10.42 -9.74 14.90
N PRO A 150 -10.95 -8.66 15.50
CA PRO A 150 -12.22 -8.73 16.21
C PRO A 150 -13.38 -8.89 15.21
N GLU A 151 -14.49 -9.50 15.66
CA GLU A 151 -15.70 -9.74 14.85
C GLU A 151 -16.21 -8.48 14.14
N ALA A 152 -16.19 -7.33 14.83
CA ALA A 152 -16.60 -6.06 14.23
C ALA A 152 -15.73 -5.67 13.01
N MET A 153 -14.45 -5.99 13.04
CA MET A 153 -13.53 -5.75 11.92
C MET A 153 -13.81 -6.73 10.77
N LEU A 154 -14.06 -7.99 11.08
CA LEU A 154 -14.43 -8.98 10.05
C LEU A 154 -15.73 -8.59 9.34
N ALA A 155 -16.74 -8.12 10.07
CA ALA A 155 -17.98 -7.61 9.49
C ALA A 155 -17.76 -6.35 8.63
N TRP A 156 -16.86 -5.47 9.04
CA TRP A 156 -16.49 -4.30 8.26
C TRP A 156 -15.75 -4.69 6.98
N ILE A 157 -14.80 -5.65 7.06
CA ILE A 157 -14.10 -6.18 5.88
C ILE A 157 -15.11 -6.76 4.88
N ASP A 158 -16.06 -7.58 5.34
CA ASP A 158 -17.10 -8.15 4.48
C ASP A 158 -17.85 -7.06 3.70
N SER A 159 -18.30 -6.02 4.41
CA SER A 159 -19.04 -4.90 3.80
C SER A 159 -18.18 -4.10 2.83
N SER A 160 -16.93 -3.82 3.21
CA SER A 160 -16.00 -3.03 2.38
C SER A 160 -15.63 -3.77 1.10
N ILE A 161 -15.34 -5.08 1.17
CA ILE A 161 -15.00 -5.87 -0.01
C ILE A 161 -16.17 -5.98 -0.98
N LYS A 162 -17.41 -6.11 -0.48
CA LYS A 162 -18.61 -6.08 -1.32
C LYS A 162 -18.76 -4.75 -2.06
N GLN A 163 -18.54 -3.64 -1.36
CA GLN A 163 -18.60 -2.31 -1.95
C GLN A 163 -17.49 -2.12 -3.01
N GLU A 164 -16.24 -2.44 -2.68
CA GLU A 164 -15.11 -2.33 -3.61
C GLU A 164 -15.30 -3.19 -4.86
N TYR A 165 -15.87 -4.39 -4.70
CA TYR A 165 -16.17 -5.26 -5.82
C TYR A 165 -17.24 -4.68 -6.75
N ALA A 166 -18.25 -3.99 -6.21
CA ALA A 166 -19.26 -3.29 -7.00
C ALA A 166 -18.65 -2.07 -7.71
N GLU A 167 -17.87 -1.25 -7.00
CA GLU A 167 -17.21 -0.06 -7.56
C GLU A 167 -16.16 -0.39 -8.64
N ALA A 168 -15.59 -1.58 -8.60
CA ALA A 168 -14.61 -2.06 -9.58
C ALA A 168 -15.24 -2.64 -10.87
N GLU A 169 -16.47 -2.28 -11.22
CA GLU A 169 -17.16 -2.85 -12.39
C GLU A 169 -16.35 -2.67 -13.69
N ASP A 170 -15.75 -1.51 -13.87
CA ASP A 170 -14.93 -1.16 -15.04
C ASP A 170 -13.44 -1.50 -14.87
N ILE A 171 -13.05 -2.22 -13.79
CA ILE A 171 -11.67 -2.57 -13.47
C ILE A 171 -11.51 -4.10 -13.35
N PRO A 172 -11.48 -4.83 -14.48
CA PRO A 172 -11.50 -6.30 -14.49
C PRO A 172 -10.37 -6.94 -13.68
N THR A 173 -9.17 -6.34 -13.68
CA THR A 173 -8.00 -6.84 -12.93
C THR A 173 -8.23 -6.79 -11.42
N TYR A 174 -8.83 -5.71 -10.92
CA TYR A 174 -9.14 -5.57 -9.50
C TYR A 174 -10.28 -6.48 -9.08
N ARG A 175 -11.34 -6.59 -9.90
CA ARG A 175 -12.41 -7.58 -9.66
C ARG A 175 -11.89 -9.01 -9.65
N HIS A 176 -10.97 -9.37 -10.56
CA HIS A 176 -10.33 -10.67 -10.57
C HIS A 176 -9.56 -10.93 -9.27
N PHE A 177 -8.79 -9.95 -8.80
CA PHE A 177 -8.08 -10.01 -7.53
C PHE A 177 -9.03 -10.20 -6.34
N LEU A 178 -10.05 -9.35 -6.21
CA LEU A 178 -11.02 -9.42 -5.11
C LEU A 178 -11.76 -10.76 -5.10
N LYS A 179 -12.19 -11.26 -6.27
CA LYS A 179 -12.85 -12.56 -6.40
C LYS A 179 -11.96 -13.72 -5.97
N GLY A 180 -10.67 -13.63 -6.24
CA GLY A 180 -9.72 -14.68 -5.89
C GLY A 180 -9.29 -14.65 -4.42
N LYS A 181 -9.19 -13.46 -3.82
CA LYS A 181 -8.75 -13.31 -2.42
C LYS A 181 -9.91 -13.37 -1.41
N PHE A 182 -11.13 -13.05 -1.84
CA PHE A 182 -12.33 -13.04 -1.01
C PHE A 182 -13.48 -13.85 -1.61
N PRO A 183 -13.24 -15.13 -1.99
CA PRO A 183 -14.23 -15.91 -2.74
C PRO A 183 -15.54 -16.09 -1.98
N GLU A 184 -15.51 -16.29 -0.66
CA GLU A 184 -16.70 -16.49 0.16
C GLU A 184 -17.58 -15.25 0.24
N ILE A 185 -16.93 -14.06 0.39
CA ILE A 185 -17.63 -12.78 0.42
C ILE A 185 -18.29 -12.48 -0.92
N ILE A 186 -17.57 -12.70 -2.00
CA ILE A 186 -18.06 -12.40 -3.36
C ILE A 186 -19.13 -13.38 -3.81
N ALA A 187 -19.04 -14.68 -3.45
CA ALA A 187 -20.07 -15.67 -3.76
C ALA A 187 -21.42 -15.32 -3.11
N GLY A 188 -21.41 -14.62 -2.00
CA GLY A 188 -22.63 -14.16 -1.32
C GLY A 188 -23.35 -12.97 -2.01
N LEU A 189 -22.80 -12.44 -3.12
CA LEU A 189 -23.42 -11.35 -3.90
C LEU A 189 -24.30 -11.85 -5.07
N GLY A 190 -24.36 -13.17 -5.29
CA GLY A 190 -25.10 -13.82 -6.39
C GLY A 190 -26.53 -14.15 -6.09
#